data_0f506dddd1440fcef6465d3d98ce17d9
#
_entry.id   0f506dddd1440fcef6465d3d98ce17d9
#
_cell.length_a   1.000
_cell.length_b   1.000
_cell.length_c   1.000
_cell.angle_alpha   90.00
_cell.angle_beta   90.00
_cell.angle_gamma   90.00
#
_symmetry.space_group_name_H-M   'P 1'
#
loop_
_entity.id
_entity.type
_entity.pdbx_description
1 polymer ?
#
loop_
_entity_poly.entity_id
_entity_poly.type
_entity_poly.pdbx_seq_one_letter_code
_entity_poly.pdbx_strand_id
1 'polypeptide(L)'
;MPATSPGLEWAALRAQFPALAQDVGGHPLVYLDNAATSQKPQSVLDTISAYYGGDYANVHRGIHELSRRATVAYEGARAKVAKFIGTEDPAELVWTRGT
;
A
#
# COMPACT_ATOMS: atom_id res chain seq x y z
N MET A 1 1.27 -8.69 30.70
CA MET A 1 1.01 -8.15 29.35
C MET A 1 1.86 -6.92 29.13
N PRO A 2 2.68 -6.89 28.11
CA PRO A 2 3.36 -5.66 27.78
C PRO A 2 2.32 -4.58 27.47
N ALA A 3 2.56 -3.38 27.97
CA ALA A 3 1.72 -2.25 27.65
C ALA A 3 1.77 -2.02 26.15
N THR A 4 0.60 -1.84 25.50
CA THR A 4 0.53 -1.35 24.14
C THR A 4 1.21 0.01 24.09
N SER A 5 2.04 0.24 23.06
CA SER A 5 2.63 1.56 22.84
C SER A 5 1.53 2.61 22.82
N PRO A 6 1.70 3.74 23.54
CA PRO A 6 0.71 4.81 23.49
C PRO A 6 0.43 5.20 22.04
N GLY A 7 -0.82 5.17 21.61
CA GLY A 7 -1.25 5.57 20.28
C GLY A 7 -1.53 4.45 19.28
N LEU A 8 -1.26 3.18 19.63
CA LEU A 8 -1.64 2.05 18.76
C LEU A 8 -2.94 1.41 19.23
N GLU A 9 -3.98 1.62 18.46
CA GLU A 9 -5.29 1.00 18.65
C GLU A 9 -5.41 -0.20 17.70
N TRP A 10 -5.16 -1.39 18.22
CA TRP A 10 -5.10 -2.61 17.40
C TRP A 10 -6.40 -2.90 16.66
N ALA A 11 -7.55 -2.66 17.30
CA ALA A 11 -8.84 -2.87 16.66
C ALA A 11 -9.05 -1.91 15.49
N ALA A 12 -8.67 -0.64 15.65
CA ALA A 12 -8.77 0.35 14.59
C ALA A 12 -7.81 0.05 13.44
N LEU A 13 -6.60 -0.42 13.76
CA LEU A 13 -5.63 -0.82 12.74
C LEU A 13 -6.14 -2.03 11.96
N ARG A 14 -6.65 -3.07 12.65
CA ARG A 14 -7.24 -4.25 12.00
C ARG A 14 -8.40 -3.88 11.08
N ALA A 15 -9.24 -2.93 11.49
CA ALA A 15 -10.40 -2.50 10.72
C ALA A 15 -10.04 -1.87 9.37
N GLN A 16 -8.78 -1.46 9.18
CA GLN A 16 -8.32 -0.93 7.89
C GLN A 16 -8.15 -2.01 6.82
N PHE A 17 -8.20 -3.29 7.21
CA PHE A 17 -7.98 -4.44 6.31
C PHE A 17 -9.30 -5.16 6.08
N PRO A 18 -10.02 -4.89 4.97
CA PRO A 18 -11.37 -5.42 4.76
C PRO A 18 -11.47 -6.95 4.82
N ALA A 19 -10.46 -7.66 4.31
CA ALA A 19 -10.49 -9.12 4.33
C ALA A 19 -10.52 -9.70 5.74
N LEU A 20 -10.02 -8.99 6.73
CA LEU A 20 -9.99 -9.45 8.12
C LEU A 20 -11.33 -9.28 8.84
N ALA A 21 -12.32 -8.63 8.20
CA ALA A 21 -13.62 -8.35 8.81
C ALA A 21 -14.64 -9.47 8.60
N GLN A 22 -14.22 -10.61 8.10
CA GLN A 22 -15.12 -11.73 7.80
C GLN A 22 -15.05 -12.82 8.86
N ASP A 23 -16.12 -13.62 8.93
CA ASP A 23 -16.15 -14.82 9.73
C ASP A 23 -15.90 -16.05 8.85
N VAL A 24 -15.27 -17.06 9.41
CA VAL A 24 -15.04 -18.35 8.75
C VAL A 24 -15.45 -19.45 9.72
N GLY A 25 -16.35 -20.33 9.28
CA GLY A 25 -16.84 -21.41 10.11
C GLY A 25 -17.57 -20.92 11.37
N GLY A 26 -18.22 -19.74 11.32
CA GLY A 26 -18.93 -19.16 12.44
C GLY A 26 -18.03 -18.42 13.45
N HIS A 27 -16.77 -18.25 13.14
CA HIS A 27 -15.80 -17.57 14.03
C HIS A 27 -15.12 -16.42 13.28
N PRO A 28 -14.69 -15.36 13.98
CA PRO A 28 -13.89 -14.30 13.37
C PRO A 28 -12.64 -14.87 12.73
N LEU A 29 -12.30 -14.39 11.53
CA LEU A 29 -11.12 -14.82 10.81
C LEU A 29 -9.85 -14.58 11.62
N VAL A 30 -9.04 -15.63 11.78
CA VAL A 30 -7.66 -15.54 12.22
C VAL A 30 -6.77 -15.85 11.02
N TYR A 31 -6.04 -14.84 10.54
CA TYR A 31 -5.19 -14.97 9.36
C TYR A 31 -3.73 -14.91 9.79
N LEU A 32 -2.98 -15.99 9.56
CA LEU A 32 -1.59 -16.13 10.01
C LEU A 32 -0.64 -16.45 8.85
N ASP A 33 -1.07 -16.25 7.61
CA ASP A 33 -0.30 -16.60 6.41
C ASP A 33 0.27 -15.37 5.69
N ASN A 34 0.62 -14.33 6.44
CA ASN A 34 1.15 -13.10 5.88
C ASN A 34 2.52 -13.27 5.20
N ALA A 35 3.28 -14.29 5.59
CA ALA A 35 4.55 -14.59 4.94
C ALA A 35 4.38 -14.95 3.46
N ALA A 36 3.27 -15.62 3.11
CA ALA A 36 2.94 -15.94 1.73
C ALA A 36 2.18 -14.82 1.04
N THR A 37 1.18 -14.25 1.73
CA THR A 37 0.30 -13.23 1.14
C THR A 37 -0.10 -12.23 2.21
N SER A 38 0.34 -11.00 2.08
CA SER A 38 -0.07 -9.91 2.97
C SER A 38 -1.45 -9.39 2.57
N GLN A 39 -2.32 -9.23 3.55
CA GLN A 39 -3.59 -8.55 3.32
C GLN A 39 -3.36 -7.07 2.99
N LYS A 40 -4.29 -6.49 2.26
CA LYS A 40 -4.18 -5.10 1.81
C LYS A 40 -5.12 -4.18 2.58
N PRO A 41 -4.62 -3.04 3.06
CA PRO A 41 -5.50 -2.05 3.69
C PRO A 41 -6.38 -1.37 2.65
N GLN A 42 -7.50 -0.83 3.10
CA GLN A 42 -8.47 -0.14 2.23
C GLN A 42 -7.83 0.99 1.42
N SER A 43 -6.88 1.72 2.00
CA SER A 43 -6.17 2.80 1.31
C SER A 43 -5.44 2.31 0.05
N VAL A 44 -4.87 1.11 0.09
CA VAL A 44 -4.20 0.51 -1.07
C VAL A 44 -5.23 0.08 -2.12
N LEU A 45 -6.33 -0.54 -1.69
CA LEU A 45 -7.41 -0.95 -2.60
C LEU A 45 -8.02 0.26 -3.30
N ASP A 46 -8.28 1.32 -2.57
CA ASP A 46 -8.84 2.56 -3.11
C ASP A 46 -7.88 3.22 -4.12
N THR A 47 -6.58 3.23 -3.81
CA THR A 47 -5.56 3.80 -4.70
C THR A 47 -5.48 3.03 -6.02
N ILE A 48 -5.49 1.71 -5.97
CA ILE A 48 -5.47 0.87 -7.18
C ILE A 48 -6.72 1.12 -8.01
N SER A 49 -7.89 1.14 -7.37
CA SER A 49 -9.16 1.38 -8.05
C SER A 49 -9.22 2.76 -8.68
N ALA A 50 -8.78 3.80 -7.97
CA ALA A 50 -8.75 5.17 -8.48
C ALA A 50 -7.77 5.32 -9.65
N TYR A 51 -6.63 4.66 -9.58
CA TYR A 51 -5.64 4.69 -10.67
C TYR A 51 -6.19 4.06 -11.95
N TYR A 52 -6.69 2.84 -11.86
CA TYR A 52 -7.25 2.16 -13.03
C TYR A 52 -8.51 2.85 -13.56
N GLY A 53 -9.31 3.45 -12.70
CA GLY A 53 -10.54 4.14 -13.08
C GLY A 53 -10.36 5.56 -13.60
N GLY A 54 -9.20 6.17 -13.35
CA GLY A 54 -8.98 7.60 -13.64
C GLY A 54 -7.70 7.90 -14.41
N ASP A 55 -6.56 7.59 -13.84
CA ASP A 55 -5.26 8.10 -14.32
C ASP A 55 -4.39 7.01 -14.97
N TYR A 56 -4.99 5.88 -15.35
CA TYR A 56 -4.24 4.74 -15.91
C TYR A 56 -3.54 5.11 -17.20
N ALA A 57 -2.21 5.14 -17.18
CA ALA A 57 -1.37 5.48 -18.32
C ALA A 57 0.07 5.04 -18.09
N ASN A 58 0.87 5.09 -19.14
CA ASN A 58 2.30 4.80 -19.05
C ASN A 58 3.03 5.85 -18.21
N VAL A 59 3.90 5.37 -17.32
CA VAL A 59 4.78 6.22 -16.54
C VAL A 59 5.98 6.62 -17.39
N HIS A 60 6.40 7.88 -17.32
CA HIS A 60 7.59 8.48 -17.96
C HIS A 60 7.56 8.61 -19.48
N ARG A 61 6.72 7.90 -20.21
CA ARG A 61 6.82 7.81 -21.67
C ARG A 61 5.73 8.55 -22.43
N GLY A 62 4.64 8.92 -21.78
CA GLY A 62 3.57 9.65 -22.41
C GLY A 62 3.74 11.15 -22.26
N ILE A 63 3.29 11.89 -23.28
CA ILE A 63 3.31 13.36 -23.26
C ILE A 63 1.94 13.95 -22.89
N HIS A 64 0.94 13.11 -22.66
CA HIS A 64 -0.42 13.54 -22.31
C HIS A 64 -0.62 13.63 -20.79
N GLU A 65 -1.72 14.26 -20.40
CA GLU A 65 -2.01 14.59 -18.99
C GLU A 65 -2.08 13.35 -18.08
N LEU A 66 -2.68 12.25 -18.53
CA LEU A 66 -2.78 11.04 -17.71
C LEU A 66 -1.40 10.46 -17.41
N SER A 67 -0.51 10.45 -18.41
CA SER A 67 0.87 10.01 -18.21
C SER A 67 1.61 10.92 -17.23
N ARG A 68 1.38 12.22 -17.28
CA ARG A 68 1.96 13.17 -16.32
C ARG A 68 1.49 12.86 -14.90
N ARG A 69 0.19 12.64 -14.70
CA ARG A 69 -0.36 12.29 -13.38
C ARG A 69 0.20 10.97 -12.86
N ALA A 70 0.25 9.97 -13.71
CA ALA A 70 0.81 8.66 -13.35
C ALA A 70 2.29 8.78 -12.95
N THR A 71 3.06 9.56 -13.70
CA THR A 71 4.48 9.79 -13.39
C THR A 71 4.67 10.53 -12.07
N VAL A 72 3.88 11.58 -11.81
CA VAL A 72 3.94 12.32 -10.55
C VAL A 72 3.62 11.40 -9.37
N ALA A 73 2.59 10.58 -9.49
CA ALA A 73 2.20 9.64 -8.44
C ALA A 73 3.30 8.58 -8.19
N TYR A 74 3.84 8.01 -9.25
CA TYR A 74 4.90 7.00 -9.20
C TYR A 74 6.19 7.54 -8.55
N GLU A 75 6.66 8.69 -9.02
CA GLU A 75 7.88 9.30 -8.47
C GLU A 75 7.65 9.84 -7.06
N GLY A 76 6.46 10.33 -6.76
CA GLY A 76 6.08 10.73 -5.41
C GLY A 76 6.11 9.56 -4.43
N ALA A 77 5.62 8.39 -4.84
CA ALA A 77 5.69 7.18 -4.03
C ALA A 77 7.15 6.75 -3.81
N ARG A 78 7.98 6.80 -4.85
CA ARG A 78 9.42 6.50 -4.74
C ARG A 78 10.08 7.39 -3.69
N ALA A 79 9.83 8.69 -3.74
CA ALA A 79 10.41 9.65 -2.80
C ALA A 79 9.96 9.38 -1.36
N LYS A 80 8.68 9.04 -1.16
CA LYS A 80 8.16 8.71 0.17
C LYS A 80 8.78 7.46 0.75
N VAL A 81 8.90 6.40 -0.04
CA VAL A 81 9.51 5.15 0.40
C VAL A 81 11.01 5.35 0.66
N ALA A 82 11.71 6.08 -0.22
CA ALA A 82 13.12 6.40 -0.01
C ALA A 82 13.34 7.11 1.33
N LYS A 83 12.51 8.11 1.63
CA LYS A 83 12.57 8.83 2.90
C LYS A 83 12.31 7.88 4.09
N PHE A 84 11.33 7.00 3.96
CA PHE A 84 10.96 6.04 5.02
C PHE A 84 12.12 5.10 5.35
N ILE A 85 12.84 4.61 4.34
CA ILE A 85 13.98 3.70 4.55
C ILE A 85 15.30 4.43 4.82
N GLY A 86 15.30 5.77 4.81
CA GLY A 86 16.46 6.55 5.22
C GLY A 86 17.48 6.86 4.11
N THR A 87 17.11 6.69 2.85
CA THR A 87 17.98 7.16 1.75
C THR A 87 17.59 8.56 1.32
N GLU A 88 18.59 9.39 1.00
CA GLU A 88 18.37 10.76 0.56
C GLU A 88 18.10 10.85 -0.95
N ASP A 89 18.63 9.91 -1.71
CA ASP A 89 18.49 9.87 -3.17
C ASP A 89 17.42 8.85 -3.57
N PRO A 90 16.28 9.29 -4.12
CA PRO A 90 15.25 8.36 -4.60
C PRO A 90 15.74 7.38 -5.68
N ALA A 91 16.83 7.71 -6.40
CA ALA A 91 17.41 6.82 -7.41
C ALA A 91 18.01 5.55 -6.81
N GLU A 92 18.29 5.54 -5.51
CA GLU A 92 18.74 4.34 -4.80
C GLU A 92 17.61 3.31 -4.59
N LEU A 93 16.35 3.72 -4.80
CA LEU A 93 15.19 2.85 -4.68
C LEU A 93 14.76 2.35 -6.05
N VAL A 94 14.77 1.03 -6.22
CA VAL A 94 14.37 0.39 -7.48
C VAL A 94 13.13 -0.48 -7.23
N TRP A 95 12.08 -0.25 -8.01
CA TRP A 95 10.89 -1.07 -7.97
C TRP A 95 11.10 -2.37 -8.74
N THR A 96 10.78 -3.50 -8.13
CA THR A 96 10.87 -4.82 -8.77
C THR A 96 9.56 -5.58 -8.54
N ARG A 97 9.38 -6.69 -9.24
CA ARG A 97 8.22 -7.56 -9.03
C ARG A 97 8.40 -8.52 -7.86
N GLY A 98 9.60 -8.62 -7.34
CA GLY A 98 9.96 -9.53 -6.28
C GLY A 98 11.47 -9.66 -6.21
N THR A 99 11.95 -10.55 -5.40
CA THR A 99 13.37 -10.86 -5.36
C THR A 99 13.76 -11.71 -6.56
#